data_c777eae0a18d6c1b7556a4f59876b5ea
#
_entry.id   c777eae0a18d6c1b7556a4f59876b5ea
#
_cell.length_a   1.000
_cell.length_b   1.000
_cell.length_c   1.000
_cell.angle_alpha   90.00
_cell.angle_beta   90.00
_cell.angle_gamma   90.00
#
_symmetry.space_group_name_H-M   'P 1'
#
loop_
_entity.id
_entity.type
_entity.pdbx_description
1 polymer ?
#
loop_
_entity_poly.entity_id
_entity_poly.type
_entity_poly.pdbx_seq_one_letter_code
_entity_poly.pdbx_strand_id
1 'polypeptide(L)'
;MSPRPAAAEVSPVTADCAMIGPAAVRDAVDRFRNVYQTDPAMAASAPGRVNLIGEHLDYNGGPVLPVALDRRTAVAVSAGAGWTFTSTAHAETATVSSGLALTGEWTDYLVGVLQELRARGFTLPGARVAVASNVPIGAGLSSSAALTVAATAALGELAGRTIAPAELVAIAFAAEHDRVGVRCGRMDQTIAAHAREGHALFLETATGAFRHTPLPVPVWVLETGTSHRLAGGELNQRRQECESALAICRAVKPTLTHLAALTPPELPAVRALLEEPLFRRVRHVVTEVARTRAAAEALDAGDLPRLGSLLLEGHASLLRDYESTVGEADFLVDAAVRHGAYGARLTGAGWGGAVVMLAAPANAPSIVQKIQADFLRIYDRPLTAWPTLAGPGVRTEHSDGWIPSGLELPGGRRPVPGT
;
A
#
# COMPACT_ATOMS: atom_id res chain seq x y z
N MET A 1 -4.87 -46.51 0.60
CA MET A 1 -3.68 -45.65 0.67
C MET A 1 -3.71 -44.74 -0.55
N SER A 2 -4.21 -43.53 -0.37
CA SER A 2 -4.21 -42.51 -1.44
C SER A 2 -2.81 -41.88 -1.52
N PRO A 3 -2.28 -41.58 -2.72
CA PRO A 3 -0.96 -40.98 -2.88
C PRO A 3 -0.96 -39.53 -2.34
N ARG A 4 0.09 -39.17 -1.60
CA ARG A 4 0.39 -37.79 -1.21
C ARG A 4 0.52 -36.92 -2.48
N PRO A 5 -0.02 -35.72 -2.49
CA PRO A 5 0.26 -34.80 -3.59
C PRO A 5 1.75 -34.45 -3.58
N ALA A 6 2.36 -34.47 -4.76
CA ALA A 6 3.73 -34.07 -5.00
C ALA A 6 3.94 -32.61 -4.55
N ALA A 7 5.07 -32.34 -3.93
CA ALA A 7 5.50 -30.98 -3.61
C ALA A 7 5.51 -30.15 -4.91
N ALA A 8 4.75 -29.07 -4.94
CA ALA A 8 4.73 -28.15 -6.06
C ALA A 8 6.15 -27.57 -6.22
N GLU A 9 6.75 -27.73 -7.40
CA GLU A 9 7.99 -27.06 -7.76
C GLU A 9 7.79 -25.55 -7.59
N VAL A 10 8.63 -24.93 -6.75
CA VAL A 10 8.60 -23.49 -6.52
C VAL A 10 8.98 -22.82 -7.85
N SER A 11 8.02 -22.09 -8.42
CA SER A 11 8.24 -21.31 -9.64
C SER A 11 9.37 -20.29 -9.40
N PRO A 12 10.25 -20.01 -10.39
CA PRO A 12 11.30 -18.99 -10.26
C PRO A 12 10.80 -17.62 -9.85
N VAL A 13 9.55 -17.25 -10.20
CA VAL A 13 8.88 -16.02 -9.76
C VAL A 13 8.69 -15.96 -8.23
N THR A 14 8.44 -17.12 -7.57
CA THR A 14 8.26 -17.16 -6.11
C THR A 14 9.57 -17.06 -5.34
N ALA A 15 10.69 -17.50 -5.92
CA ALA A 15 12.02 -17.43 -5.31
C ALA A 15 12.54 -15.96 -5.26
N ASP A 16 12.35 -15.20 -6.35
CA ASP A 16 12.76 -13.80 -6.41
C ASP A 16 11.96 -12.92 -5.43
N CYS A 17 10.65 -13.11 -5.32
CA CYS A 17 9.79 -12.36 -4.39
C CYS A 17 10.20 -12.58 -2.92
N ALA A 18 10.58 -13.79 -2.53
CA ALA A 18 10.96 -14.12 -1.14
C ALA A 18 12.23 -13.39 -0.65
N MET A 19 13.09 -12.92 -1.56
CA MET A 19 14.36 -12.24 -1.23
C MET A 19 14.23 -10.70 -1.13
N ILE A 20 13.13 -10.12 -1.61
CA ILE A 20 12.98 -8.66 -1.71
C ILE A 20 12.70 -8.02 -0.33
N GLY A 21 11.83 -8.63 0.47
CA GLY A 21 11.42 -8.10 1.77
C GLY A 21 12.57 -7.91 2.77
N PRO A 22 13.47 -8.88 2.96
CA PRO A 22 14.62 -8.75 3.86
C PRO A 22 15.66 -7.71 3.42
N ALA A 23 15.70 -7.34 2.12
CA ALA A 23 16.67 -6.37 1.61
C ALA A 23 16.50 -4.99 2.27
N ALA A 24 15.27 -4.49 2.40
CA ALA A 24 15.03 -3.17 2.99
C ALA A 24 15.54 -3.07 4.46
N VAL A 25 15.42 -4.15 5.25
CA VAL A 25 15.93 -4.17 6.63
C VAL A 25 17.46 -4.13 6.63
N ARG A 26 18.12 -4.92 5.79
CA ARG A 26 19.58 -4.88 5.64
C ARG A 26 20.06 -3.49 5.24
N ASP A 27 19.44 -2.90 4.23
CA ASP A 27 19.81 -1.57 3.72
C ASP A 27 19.62 -0.49 4.79
N ALA A 28 18.57 -0.57 5.64
CA ALA A 28 18.35 0.34 6.74
C ALA A 28 19.42 0.18 7.84
N VAL A 29 19.77 -1.06 8.19
CA VAL A 29 20.83 -1.38 9.17
C VAL A 29 22.19 -0.94 8.67
N ASP A 30 22.51 -1.21 7.41
CA ASP A 30 23.79 -0.80 6.80
C ASP A 30 23.89 0.73 6.68
N ARG A 31 22.79 1.40 6.31
CA ARG A 31 22.76 2.89 6.33
C ARG A 31 22.97 3.43 7.74
N PHE A 32 22.34 2.79 8.74
CA PHE A 32 22.51 3.17 10.16
C PHE A 32 23.96 3.03 10.60
N ARG A 33 24.60 1.88 10.34
CA ARG A 33 26.01 1.62 10.65
C ARG A 33 26.95 2.62 9.98
N ASN A 34 26.73 2.86 8.70
CA ASN A 34 27.57 3.75 7.90
C ASN A 34 27.52 5.21 8.41
N VAL A 35 26.36 5.68 8.87
CA VAL A 35 26.21 7.07 9.32
C VAL A 35 26.55 7.24 10.79
N TYR A 36 26.09 6.33 11.64
CA TYR A 36 26.22 6.47 13.10
C TYR A 36 27.38 5.69 13.72
N GLN A 37 28.07 4.86 12.93
CA GLN A 37 29.24 4.05 13.34
C GLN A 37 28.95 3.14 14.56
N THR A 38 27.70 2.71 14.72
CA THR A 38 27.21 1.79 15.75
C THR A 38 26.12 0.92 15.18
N ASP A 39 25.78 -0.18 15.85
CA ASP A 39 24.61 -0.98 15.50
C ASP A 39 23.33 -0.27 15.97
N PRO A 40 22.21 -0.39 15.23
CA PRO A 40 20.91 -0.02 15.74
C PRO A 40 20.47 -1.00 16.82
N ALA A 41 19.66 -0.56 17.79
CA ALA A 41 19.10 -1.44 18.81
C ALA A 41 18.07 -2.40 18.23
N MET A 42 17.34 -1.95 17.23
CA MET A 42 16.31 -2.74 16.55
C MET A 42 15.94 -2.13 15.19
N ALA A 43 15.20 -2.92 14.40
CA ALA A 43 14.57 -2.45 13.18
C ALA A 43 13.12 -2.93 13.09
N ALA A 44 12.29 -2.19 12.38
CA ALA A 44 10.98 -2.65 11.96
C ALA A 44 10.78 -2.38 10.49
N SER A 45 9.93 -3.17 9.85
CA SER A 45 9.58 -2.98 8.45
C SER A 45 8.08 -3.17 8.23
N ALA A 46 7.52 -2.40 7.29
CA ALA A 46 6.13 -2.53 6.88
C ALA A 46 6.03 -2.50 5.34
N PRO A 47 5.05 -3.21 4.75
CA PRO A 47 4.91 -3.31 3.31
C PRO A 47 4.27 -2.06 2.72
N GLY A 48 4.61 -1.75 1.44
CA GLY A 48 3.72 -0.99 0.58
C GLY A 48 2.48 -1.82 0.21
N ARG A 49 1.58 -1.23 -0.60
CA ARG A 49 0.38 -1.94 -1.04
C ARG A 49 -0.01 -1.61 -2.47
N VAL A 50 -0.71 -2.52 -3.10
CA VAL A 50 -1.66 -2.24 -4.19
C VAL A 50 -3.07 -2.42 -3.66
N ASN A 51 -4.05 -1.79 -4.30
CA ASN A 51 -5.46 -2.09 -4.06
C ASN A 51 -6.01 -2.79 -5.30
N LEU A 52 -6.60 -3.97 -5.14
CA LEU A 52 -7.19 -4.70 -6.27
C LEU A 52 -8.42 -3.98 -6.79
N ILE A 53 -9.28 -3.52 -5.87
CA ILE A 53 -10.53 -2.83 -6.20
C ILE A 53 -11.05 -2.05 -4.99
N GLY A 54 -11.82 -0.97 -5.24
CA GLY A 54 -12.37 -0.11 -4.20
C GLY A 54 -11.65 1.24 -4.12
N GLU A 55 -11.02 1.70 -5.21
CA GLU A 55 -10.39 3.02 -5.24
C GLU A 55 -11.40 4.10 -4.93
N HIS A 56 -10.94 5.08 -4.13
CA HIS A 56 -11.73 6.22 -3.65
C HIS A 56 -12.90 5.87 -2.72
N LEU A 57 -13.00 4.62 -2.25
CA LEU A 57 -14.03 4.22 -1.28
C LEU A 57 -13.60 4.44 0.17
N ASP A 58 -12.32 4.43 0.48
CA ASP A 58 -11.79 4.48 1.84
C ASP A 58 -12.17 5.75 2.61
N TYR A 59 -12.21 6.88 1.95
CA TYR A 59 -12.69 8.15 2.54
C TYR A 59 -14.20 8.42 2.29
N ASN A 60 -14.86 7.54 1.50
CA ASN A 60 -16.29 7.54 1.29
C ASN A 60 -17.04 6.48 2.13
N GLY A 61 -16.32 5.79 3.04
CA GLY A 61 -16.88 4.79 3.97
C GLY A 61 -17.23 3.45 3.32
N GLY A 62 -16.64 3.13 2.17
CA GLY A 62 -16.90 1.88 1.45
C GLY A 62 -15.82 0.81 1.65
N PRO A 63 -16.07 -0.42 1.18
CA PRO A 63 -15.13 -1.51 1.27
C PRO A 63 -13.97 -1.35 0.28
N VAL A 64 -12.79 -1.86 0.66
CA VAL A 64 -11.58 -1.92 -0.18
C VAL A 64 -10.97 -3.31 -0.11
N LEU A 65 -10.18 -3.69 -1.12
CA LEU A 65 -9.52 -5.00 -1.21
C LEU A 65 -8.02 -4.86 -1.49
N PRO A 66 -7.23 -4.25 -0.57
CA PRO A 66 -5.80 -4.11 -0.74
C PRO A 66 -5.03 -5.41 -0.54
N VAL A 67 -3.83 -5.45 -1.15
CA VAL A 67 -2.82 -6.50 -1.04
C VAL A 67 -1.51 -5.86 -0.61
N ALA A 68 -0.90 -6.37 0.46
CA ALA A 68 0.43 -5.95 0.86
C ALA A 68 1.47 -6.46 -0.15
N LEU A 69 2.40 -5.61 -0.50
CA LEU A 69 3.52 -5.97 -1.38
C LEU A 69 4.57 -6.81 -0.63
N ASP A 70 5.40 -7.51 -1.37
CA ASP A 70 6.67 -8.06 -0.90
C ASP A 70 7.74 -6.96 -0.72
N ARG A 71 7.53 -5.78 -1.29
CA ARG A 71 8.35 -4.58 -1.14
C ARG A 71 8.00 -3.82 0.13
N ARG A 72 9.02 -3.37 0.86
CA ARG A 72 8.86 -2.85 2.23
C ARG A 72 9.64 -1.56 2.44
N THR A 73 9.21 -0.77 3.41
CA THR A 73 10.01 0.29 4.02
C THR A 73 10.48 -0.20 5.39
N ALA A 74 11.75 -0.04 5.68
CA ALA A 74 12.36 -0.41 6.95
C ALA A 74 12.92 0.80 7.69
N VAL A 75 12.83 0.76 9.02
CA VAL A 75 13.28 1.79 9.93
C VAL A 75 14.14 1.13 11.01
N ALA A 76 15.45 1.46 11.03
CA ALA A 76 16.40 1.03 12.03
C ALA A 76 16.63 2.14 13.04
N VAL A 77 16.60 1.83 14.35
CA VAL A 77 16.62 2.84 15.41
C VAL A 77 17.56 2.49 16.56
N SER A 78 18.13 3.50 17.21
CA SER A 78 18.72 3.41 18.54
C SER A 78 18.47 4.69 19.33
N ALA A 79 18.61 4.65 20.65
CA ALA A 79 18.55 5.84 21.50
C ALA A 79 19.61 6.86 21.09
N GLY A 80 19.31 8.15 21.24
CA GLY A 80 20.18 9.27 20.94
C GLY A 80 19.95 10.45 21.86
N ALA A 81 20.90 11.40 21.91
CA ALA A 81 20.76 12.63 22.68
C ALA A 81 19.80 13.65 22.02
N GLY A 82 19.42 13.43 20.78
CA GLY A 82 18.52 14.24 19.97
C GLY A 82 17.92 13.42 18.82
N TRP A 83 17.27 14.09 17.89
CA TRP A 83 16.60 13.45 16.76
C TRP A 83 17.45 13.60 15.50
N THR A 84 17.99 12.51 14.98
CA THR A 84 18.76 12.51 13.73
C THR A 84 18.21 11.42 12.80
N PHE A 85 17.90 11.80 11.56
CA PHE A 85 17.27 10.94 10.56
C PHE A 85 18.14 10.87 9.32
N THR A 86 18.36 9.67 8.82
CA THR A 86 19.03 9.41 7.54
C THR A 86 18.22 8.46 6.70
N SER A 87 18.42 8.47 5.40
CA SER A 87 17.71 7.57 4.47
C SER A 87 18.63 7.15 3.33
N THR A 88 18.38 5.98 2.75
CA THR A 88 19.05 5.56 1.51
C THR A 88 18.61 6.39 0.30
N ALA A 89 17.46 7.06 0.38
CA ALA A 89 16.93 7.93 -0.68
C ALA A 89 17.47 9.36 -0.61
N HIS A 90 18.12 9.76 0.50
CA HIS A 90 18.64 11.10 0.72
C HIS A 90 20.09 11.04 1.18
N ALA A 91 20.97 11.81 0.56
CA ALA A 91 22.40 11.82 0.87
C ALA A 91 22.68 12.36 2.28
N GLU A 92 21.97 13.42 2.66
CA GLU A 92 22.18 14.15 3.90
C GLU A 92 21.43 13.53 5.09
N THR A 93 22.01 13.71 6.28
CA THR A 93 21.37 13.38 7.55
C THR A 93 20.67 14.62 8.08
N ALA A 94 19.38 14.50 8.35
CA ALA A 94 18.58 15.57 8.93
C ALA A 94 18.67 15.55 10.46
N THR A 95 18.85 16.72 11.06
CA THR A 95 18.72 16.93 12.51
C THR A 95 17.42 17.68 12.78
N VAL A 96 16.57 17.11 13.61
CA VAL A 96 15.27 17.70 13.96
C VAL A 96 15.33 18.27 15.37
N SER A 97 14.75 19.46 15.53
CA SER A 97 14.69 20.14 16.82
C SER A 97 13.88 19.35 17.87
N SER A 98 14.17 19.53 19.14
CA SER A 98 13.43 18.90 20.25
C SER A 98 11.94 19.25 20.27
N GLY A 99 11.56 20.38 19.65
CA GLY A 99 10.17 20.82 19.49
C GLY A 99 9.37 20.01 18.45
N LEU A 100 10.03 19.18 17.63
CA LEU A 100 9.41 18.36 16.58
C LEU A 100 8.54 19.19 15.61
N ALA A 101 9.07 20.33 15.12
CA ALA A 101 8.38 21.15 14.13
C ALA A 101 8.41 20.48 12.75
N LEU A 102 7.30 20.59 12.02
CA LEU A 102 7.20 20.17 10.62
C LEU A 102 7.88 21.20 9.71
N THR A 103 8.50 20.74 8.64
CA THR A 103 9.31 21.55 7.73
C THR A 103 8.90 21.48 6.27
N GLY A 104 7.97 20.60 5.90
CA GLY A 104 7.61 20.29 4.52
C GLY A 104 8.50 19.21 3.87
N GLU A 105 9.42 18.62 4.65
CA GLU A 105 10.38 17.65 4.17
C GLU A 105 9.93 16.20 4.44
N TRP A 106 10.63 15.22 3.85
CA TRP A 106 10.33 13.81 4.05
C TRP A 106 10.35 13.35 5.52
N THR A 107 11.10 14.04 6.35
CA THR A 107 11.21 13.80 7.80
C THR A 107 9.92 14.07 8.55
N ASP A 108 8.99 14.83 7.97
CA ASP A 108 7.74 15.21 8.63
C ASP A 108 6.86 13.99 8.97
N TYR A 109 6.94 12.92 8.17
CA TYR A 109 6.27 11.66 8.50
C TYR A 109 6.79 11.03 9.79
N LEU A 110 8.11 11.07 10.02
CA LEU A 110 8.73 10.60 11.26
C LEU A 110 8.43 11.54 12.43
N VAL A 111 8.46 12.84 12.18
CA VAL A 111 8.09 13.87 13.17
C VAL A 111 6.64 13.71 13.59
N GLY A 112 5.72 13.48 12.66
CA GLY A 112 4.30 13.20 12.93
C GLY A 112 4.12 11.96 13.82
N VAL A 113 4.84 10.87 13.54
CA VAL A 113 4.84 9.67 14.40
C VAL A 113 5.35 10.00 15.82
N LEU A 114 6.45 10.75 15.94
CA LEU A 114 6.97 11.15 17.25
C LEU A 114 6.02 12.04 18.03
N GLN A 115 5.35 12.98 17.37
CA GLN A 115 4.31 13.81 17.98
C GLN A 115 3.15 12.94 18.51
N GLU A 116 2.70 11.97 17.73
CA GLU A 116 1.61 11.06 18.11
C GLU A 116 1.99 10.11 19.24
N LEU A 117 3.21 9.55 19.21
CA LEU A 117 3.74 8.74 20.32
C LEU A 117 3.83 9.56 21.61
N ARG A 118 4.36 10.78 21.53
CA ARG A 118 4.47 11.70 22.68
C ARG A 118 3.08 12.04 23.25
N ALA A 119 2.10 12.32 22.39
CA ALA A 119 0.72 12.62 22.79
C ALA A 119 0.05 11.45 23.53
N ARG A 120 0.50 10.20 23.26
CA ARG A 120 0.05 8.97 23.94
C ARG A 120 0.92 8.55 25.12
N GLY A 121 1.81 9.43 25.59
CA GLY A 121 2.62 9.22 26.78
C GLY A 121 3.87 8.35 26.61
N PHE A 122 4.31 8.12 25.35
CA PHE A 122 5.59 7.46 25.13
C PHE A 122 6.74 8.46 25.42
N THR A 123 7.73 7.99 26.18
CA THR A 123 8.90 8.79 26.55
C THR A 123 10.10 8.36 25.72
N LEU A 124 10.55 9.23 24.84
CA LEU A 124 11.77 9.08 24.05
C LEU A 124 12.58 10.36 24.17
N PRO A 125 13.75 10.35 24.75
CA PRO A 125 14.58 11.56 24.89
C PRO A 125 15.21 12.00 23.57
N GLY A 126 15.39 11.06 22.65
CA GLY A 126 15.89 11.23 21.31
C GLY A 126 16.16 9.87 20.65
N ALA A 127 16.34 9.87 19.34
CA ALA A 127 16.71 8.67 18.59
C ALA A 127 17.57 9.00 17.37
N ARG A 128 18.43 8.06 17.01
CA ARG A 128 19.06 7.93 15.71
C ARG A 128 18.20 7.01 14.86
N VAL A 129 17.85 7.44 13.66
CA VAL A 129 16.93 6.72 12.79
C VAL A 129 17.51 6.60 11.38
N ALA A 130 17.52 5.40 10.83
CA ALA A 130 17.86 5.17 9.43
C ALA A 130 16.67 4.51 8.71
N VAL A 131 16.35 5.02 7.53
CA VAL A 131 15.24 4.54 6.68
C VAL A 131 15.79 3.99 5.39
N ALA A 132 15.29 2.83 4.98
CA ALA A 132 15.48 2.30 3.63
C ALA A 132 14.16 1.78 3.07
N SER A 133 13.95 1.91 1.77
CA SER A 133 12.73 1.47 1.12
C SER A 133 13.04 0.89 -0.26
N ASN A 134 12.43 -0.25 -0.56
CA ASN A 134 12.34 -0.78 -1.93
C ASN A 134 10.91 -0.67 -2.50
N VAL A 135 9.99 0.01 -1.79
CA VAL A 135 8.71 0.43 -2.34
C VAL A 135 8.95 1.61 -3.29
N PRO A 136 8.53 1.54 -4.56
CA PRO A 136 8.71 2.63 -5.51
C PRO A 136 8.08 3.94 -5.00
N ILE A 137 8.90 4.99 -4.90
CA ILE A 137 8.46 6.31 -4.43
C ILE A 137 7.69 7.02 -5.55
N GLY A 138 6.53 7.59 -5.22
CA GLY A 138 5.71 8.34 -6.19
C GLY A 138 4.91 7.46 -7.16
N ALA A 139 4.94 6.14 -7.02
CA ALA A 139 4.15 5.20 -7.82
C ALA A 139 2.75 4.91 -7.24
N GLY A 140 2.31 5.62 -6.21
CA GLY A 140 1.00 5.39 -5.58
C GLY A 140 0.90 4.09 -4.77
N LEU A 141 2.04 3.51 -4.36
CA LEU A 141 2.14 2.20 -3.69
C LEU A 141 2.27 2.30 -2.16
N SER A 142 1.87 3.44 -1.58
CA SER A 142 1.79 3.71 -0.13
C SER A 142 3.12 3.57 0.63
N SER A 143 4.20 4.12 0.06
CA SER A 143 5.50 4.16 0.75
C SER A 143 5.46 4.99 2.04
N SER A 144 4.62 6.03 2.14
CA SER A 144 4.43 6.86 3.33
C SER A 144 3.78 6.07 4.48
N ALA A 145 2.69 5.34 4.21
CA ALA A 145 2.06 4.50 5.21
C ALA A 145 2.98 3.35 5.68
N ALA A 146 3.75 2.76 4.76
CA ALA A 146 4.78 1.79 5.13
C ALA A 146 5.83 2.42 6.07
N LEU A 147 6.27 3.66 5.79
CA LEU A 147 7.21 4.40 6.64
C LEU A 147 6.61 4.68 8.03
N THR A 148 5.41 5.25 8.10
CA THR A 148 4.79 5.64 9.38
C THR A 148 4.45 4.44 10.24
N VAL A 149 4.00 3.32 9.66
CA VAL A 149 3.75 2.07 10.40
C VAL A 149 5.05 1.45 10.89
N ALA A 150 6.10 1.35 10.06
CA ALA A 150 7.40 0.82 10.46
C ALA A 150 8.06 1.69 11.55
N ALA A 151 8.00 3.03 11.40
CA ALA A 151 8.54 3.96 12.38
C ALA A 151 7.79 3.86 13.72
N THR A 152 6.46 3.77 13.69
CA THR A 152 5.64 3.59 14.90
C THR A 152 6.02 2.32 15.64
N ALA A 153 6.18 1.20 14.93
CA ALA A 153 6.60 -0.05 15.54
C ALA A 153 8.00 0.04 16.14
N ALA A 154 8.99 0.53 15.37
CA ALA A 154 10.38 0.63 15.82
C ALA A 154 10.54 1.57 17.03
N LEU A 155 9.93 2.75 16.98
CA LEU A 155 10.02 3.74 18.05
C LEU A 155 9.23 3.34 19.30
N GLY A 156 8.12 2.61 19.14
CA GLY A 156 7.37 2.03 20.25
C GLY A 156 8.21 1.01 21.03
N GLU A 157 8.84 0.08 20.32
CA GLU A 157 9.75 -0.90 20.93
C GLU A 157 10.97 -0.22 21.59
N LEU A 158 11.56 0.79 20.93
CA LEU A 158 12.66 1.57 21.51
C LEU A 158 12.25 2.28 22.82
N ALA A 159 10.98 2.67 22.93
CA ALA A 159 10.39 3.20 24.17
C ALA A 159 10.03 2.11 25.21
N GLY A 160 10.34 0.85 24.94
CA GLY A 160 10.05 -0.29 25.82
C GLY A 160 8.59 -0.75 25.79
N ARG A 161 7.83 -0.44 24.75
CA ARG A 161 6.41 -0.81 24.63
C ARG A 161 6.07 -1.33 23.23
N THR A 162 5.74 -2.62 23.15
CA THR A 162 5.17 -3.23 21.94
C THR A 162 3.78 -2.65 21.67
N ILE A 163 3.57 -2.10 20.50
CA ILE A 163 2.31 -1.48 20.08
C ILE A 163 1.46 -2.49 19.31
N ALA A 164 0.23 -2.71 19.74
CA ALA A 164 -0.69 -3.62 19.03
C ALA A 164 -1.03 -3.10 17.62
N PRO A 165 -1.31 -3.98 16.63
CA PRO A 165 -1.54 -3.57 15.24
C PRO A 165 -2.63 -2.51 15.06
N ALA A 166 -3.73 -2.58 15.81
CA ALA A 166 -4.79 -1.57 15.76
C ALA A 166 -4.33 -0.19 16.27
N GLU A 167 -3.48 -0.15 17.29
CA GLU A 167 -2.88 1.09 17.81
C GLU A 167 -1.81 1.62 16.84
N LEU A 168 -1.02 0.73 16.19
CA LEU A 168 -0.11 1.12 15.10
C LEU A 168 -0.85 1.86 13.98
N VAL A 169 -1.98 1.32 13.53
CA VAL A 169 -2.84 1.96 12.52
C VAL A 169 -3.29 3.34 12.98
N ALA A 170 -3.76 3.45 14.23
CA ALA A 170 -4.28 4.72 14.75
C ALA A 170 -3.19 5.81 14.85
N ILE A 171 -1.98 5.43 15.29
CA ILE A 171 -0.83 6.35 15.39
C ILE A 171 -0.33 6.75 14.00
N ALA A 172 -0.09 5.78 13.10
CA ALA A 172 0.42 6.04 11.77
C ALA A 172 -0.56 6.88 10.94
N PHE A 173 -1.87 6.59 11.03
CA PHE A 173 -2.90 7.39 10.38
C PHE A 173 -2.94 8.82 10.92
N ALA A 174 -2.95 9.02 12.23
CA ALA A 174 -2.95 10.36 12.83
C ALA A 174 -1.67 11.14 12.47
N ALA A 175 -0.51 10.48 12.39
CA ALA A 175 0.73 11.08 11.95
C ALA A 175 0.63 11.64 10.52
N GLU A 176 0.07 10.88 9.58
CA GLU A 176 -0.10 11.33 8.19
C GLU A 176 -1.25 12.35 8.05
N HIS A 177 -2.42 12.02 8.59
CA HIS A 177 -3.65 12.79 8.38
C HIS A 177 -3.69 14.06 9.22
N ASP A 178 -3.45 13.94 10.54
CA ASP A 178 -3.67 15.04 11.47
C ASP A 178 -2.42 15.92 11.66
N ARG A 179 -1.20 15.33 11.51
CA ARG A 179 0.04 16.06 11.68
C ARG A 179 0.60 16.57 10.37
N VAL A 180 0.86 15.69 9.41
CA VAL A 180 1.42 16.08 8.10
C VAL A 180 0.37 16.74 7.21
N GLY A 181 -0.92 16.45 7.41
CA GLY A 181 -2.02 17.04 6.66
C GLY A 181 -2.35 16.32 5.35
N VAL A 182 -1.92 15.08 5.20
CA VAL A 182 -2.26 14.24 4.04
C VAL A 182 -3.69 13.73 4.20
N ARG A 183 -4.62 14.20 3.38
CA ARG A 183 -6.04 13.80 3.44
C ARG A 183 -6.25 12.38 2.90
N CYS A 184 -5.66 11.36 3.53
CA CYS A 184 -5.83 9.95 3.21
C CYS A 184 -6.99 9.30 3.98
N GLY A 185 -7.42 8.10 3.55
CA GLY A 185 -8.20 7.17 4.36
C GLY A 185 -7.30 6.27 5.20
N ARG A 186 -7.90 5.30 5.91
CA ARG A 186 -7.15 4.36 6.80
C ARG A 186 -6.70 3.08 6.11
N MET A 187 -7.03 2.88 4.83
CA MET A 187 -6.73 1.65 4.10
C MET A 187 -5.25 1.28 4.17
N ASP A 188 -4.39 2.24 3.86
CA ASP A 188 -2.95 2.02 3.67
C ASP A 188 -2.26 1.59 4.96
N GLN A 189 -2.52 2.27 6.06
CA GLN A 189 -1.97 1.91 7.36
C GLN A 189 -2.56 0.59 7.87
N THR A 190 -3.85 0.32 7.57
CA THR A 190 -4.50 -0.92 7.98
C THR A 190 -3.88 -2.13 7.30
N ILE A 191 -3.70 -2.09 5.96
CA ILE A 191 -3.05 -3.21 5.27
C ILE A 191 -1.57 -3.34 5.67
N ALA A 192 -0.84 -2.24 5.84
CA ALA A 192 0.56 -2.29 6.26
C ALA A 192 0.75 -2.95 7.65
N ALA A 193 -0.21 -2.77 8.56
CA ALA A 193 -0.17 -3.37 9.90
C ALA A 193 -0.72 -4.80 9.95
N HIS A 194 -1.86 -5.06 9.27
CA HIS A 194 -2.65 -6.28 9.46
C HIS A 194 -2.51 -7.31 8.33
N ALA A 195 -1.72 -7.06 7.30
CA ALA A 195 -1.59 -8.01 6.19
C ALA A 195 -1.12 -9.39 6.65
N ARG A 196 -1.64 -10.41 5.97
CA ARG A 196 -1.24 -11.80 6.12
C ARG A 196 -0.68 -12.31 4.81
N GLU A 197 0.46 -12.98 4.86
CA GLU A 197 1.10 -13.58 3.70
C GLU A 197 0.13 -14.50 2.94
N GLY A 198 0.14 -14.39 1.60
CA GLY A 198 -0.76 -15.13 0.72
C GLY A 198 -2.23 -14.67 0.73
N HIS A 199 -2.55 -13.49 1.30
CA HIS A 199 -3.93 -13.02 1.41
C HIS A 199 -4.08 -11.55 1.03
N ALA A 200 -5.18 -11.23 0.36
CA ALA A 200 -5.73 -9.88 0.31
C ALA A 200 -6.48 -9.56 1.61
N LEU A 201 -6.69 -8.28 1.90
CA LEU A 201 -7.45 -7.81 3.05
C LEU A 201 -8.76 -7.16 2.57
N PHE A 202 -9.91 -7.80 2.81
CA PHE A 202 -11.19 -7.12 2.62
C PHE A 202 -11.49 -6.26 3.85
N LEU A 203 -11.55 -4.94 3.69
CA LEU A 203 -11.72 -3.97 4.76
C LEU A 203 -12.98 -3.12 4.53
N GLU A 204 -13.89 -3.12 5.48
CA GLU A 204 -15.03 -2.19 5.57
C GLU A 204 -14.55 -0.90 6.27
N THR A 205 -14.24 0.15 5.52
CA THR A 205 -13.54 1.32 6.07
C THR A 205 -14.40 2.15 7.03
N ALA A 206 -15.72 2.10 6.90
CA ALA A 206 -16.65 2.79 7.81
C ALA A 206 -16.61 2.23 9.23
N THR A 207 -16.36 0.93 9.40
CA THR A 207 -16.37 0.25 10.70
C THR A 207 -14.97 -0.16 11.17
N GLY A 208 -14.03 -0.27 10.24
CA GLY A 208 -12.70 -0.84 10.48
C GLY A 208 -12.70 -2.38 10.56
N ALA A 209 -13.83 -3.03 10.34
CA ALA A 209 -13.90 -4.50 10.30
C ALA A 209 -13.21 -5.03 9.03
N PHE A 210 -12.43 -6.10 9.18
CA PHE A 210 -11.72 -6.70 8.06
C PHE A 210 -11.66 -8.23 8.16
N ARG A 211 -11.40 -8.86 7.02
CA ARG A 211 -11.08 -10.29 6.92
C ARG A 211 -10.01 -10.53 5.87
N HIS A 212 -9.28 -11.62 6.04
CA HIS A 212 -8.28 -12.05 5.06
C HIS A 212 -8.93 -13.00 4.05
N THR A 213 -8.66 -12.75 2.77
CA THR A 213 -9.16 -13.52 1.63
C THR A 213 -7.97 -14.13 0.90
N PRO A 214 -7.88 -15.47 0.71
CA PRO A 214 -6.74 -16.10 0.06
C PRO A 214 -6.47 -15.54 -1.34
N LEU A 215 -5.22 -15.20 -1.62
CA LEU A 215 -4.74 -14.76 -2.94
C LEU A 215 -3.52 -15.61 -3.32
N PRO A 216 -3.75 -16.79 -3.94
CA PRO A 216 -2.68 -17.77 -4.18
C PRO A 216 -1.87 -17.50 -5.46
N VAL A 217 -2.11 -16.37 -6.14
CA VAL A 217 -1.47 -16.02 -7.40
C VAL A 217 -0.75 -14.69 -7.30
N PRO A 218 0.36 -14.49 -8.05
CA PRO A 218 0.99 -13.19 -8.13
C PRO A 218 0.07 -12.15 -8.76
N VAL A 219 0.16 -10.92 -8.24
CA VAL A 219 -0.37 -9.71 -8.88
C VAL A 219 0.78 -9.03 -9.61
N TRP A 220 0.57 -8.63 -10.85
CA TRP A 220 1.57 -7.86 -11.59
C TRP A 220 1.32 -6.38 -11.43
N VAL A 221 2.38 -5.64 -11.13
CA VAL A 221 2.37 -4.18 -11.05
C VAL A 221 3.05 -3.64 -12.30
N LEU A 222 2.34 -2.78 -13.02
CA LEU A 222 2.79 -2.12 -14.25
C LEU A 222 2.85 -0.62 -13.97
N GLU A 223 4.06 -0.04 -13.91
CA GLU A 223 4.23 1.37 -13.55
C GLU A 223 3.98 2.26 -14.77
N THR A 224 3.04 3.19 -14.68
CA THR A 224 2.74 4.11 -15.80
C THR A 224 3.92 5.03 -16.14
N GLY A 225 4.85 5.22 -15.20
CA GLY A 225 5.96 6.15 -15.33
C GLY A 225 5.54 7.63 -15.28
N THR A 226 4.26 7.89 -15.01
CA THR A 226 3.71 9.22 -14.78
C THR A 226 3.67 9.49 -13.29
N SER A 227 4.33 10.55 -12.84
CA SER A 227 4.52 10.86 -11.43
C SER A 227 3.25 11.49 -10.84
N HIS A 228 2.89 11.08 -9.62
CA HIS A 228 1.80 11.64 -8.80
C HIS A 228 2.01 13.09 -8.30
N ARG A 229 3.03 13.81 -8.72
CA ARG A 229 3.32 15.16 -8.18
C ARG A 229 2.17 16.16 -8.31
N LEU A 230 1.25 15.94 -9.24
CA LEU A 230 0.04 16.77 -9.44
C LEU A 230 -1.19 16.19 -8.71
N ALA A 231 -1.17 14.93 -8.31
CA ALA A 231 -2.33 14.22 -7.77
C ALA A 231 -2.87 14.76 -6.42
N GLY A 232 -2.09 15.54 -5.68
CA GLY A 232 -2.54 16.12 -4.41
C GLY A 232 -3.70 17.12 -4.57
N GLY A 233 -3.69 17.89 -5.65
CA GLY A 233 -4.75 18.85 -5.99
C GLY A 233 -6.02 18.14 -6.46
N GLU A 234 -5.88 17.21 -7.41
CA GLU A 234 -7.00 16.45 -7.99
C GLU A 234 -7.67 15.55 -6.95
N LEU A 235 -6.92 14.85 -6.11
CA LEU A 235 -7.48 14.04 -5.03
C LEU A 235 -8.30 14.88 -4.06
N ASN A 236 -7.78 16.03 -3.64
CA ASN A 236 -8.49 16.96 -2.75
C ASN A 236 -9.77 17.48 -3.41
N GLN A 237 -9.73 17.79 -4.71
CA GLN A 237 -10.91 18.20 -5.47
C GLN A 237 -11.97 17.08 -5.50
N ARG A 238 -11.58 15.83 -5.82
CA ARG A 238 -12.54 14.70 -5.82
C ARG A 238 -13.15 14.47 -4.47
N ARG A 239 -12.36 14.61 -3.41
CA ARG A 239 -12.87 14.51 -2.04
C ARG A 239 -13.89 15.60 -1.73
N GLN A 240 -13.61 16.83 -2.12
CA GLN A 240 -14.54 17.95 -1.95
C GLN A 240 -15.84 17.76 -2.75
N GLU A 241 -15.74 17.25 -3.99
CA GLU A 241 -16.89 16.88 -4.82
C GLU A 241 -17.76 15.82 -4.11
N CYS A 242 -17.15 14.78 -3.53
CA CYS A 242 -17.85 13.76 -2.75
C CYS A 242 -18.50 14.33 -1.46
N GLU A 243 -17.81 15.20 -0.73
CA GLU A 243 -18.32 15.86 0.46
C GLU A 243 -19.55 16.75 0.12
N SER A 244 -19.47 17.49 -0.98
CA SER A 244 -20.58 18.31 -1.49
C SER A 244 -21.78 17.44 -1.93
N ALA A 245 -21.51 16.35 -2.65
CA ALA A 245 -22.55 15.40 -3.05
C ALA A 245 -23.21 14.74 -1.84
N LEU A 246 -22.45 14.36 -0.82
CA LEU A 246 -22.96 13.78 0.43
C LEU A 246 -23.94 14.74 1.13
N ALA A 247 -23.60 16.02 1.21
CA ALA A 247 -24.46 17.03 1.82
C ALA A 247 -25.81 17.14 1.08
N ILE A 248 -25.82 17.10 -0.25
CA ILE A 248 -27.04 17.15 -1.07
C ILE A 248 -27.83 15.83 -0.96
N CYS A 249 -27.16 14.66 -0.98
CA CYS A 249 -27.81 13.35 -0.88
C CYS A 249 -28.56 13.14 0.44
N ARG A 250 -28.25 13.88 1.49
CA ARG A 250 -29.00 13.86 2.75
C ARG A 250 -30.45 14.35 2.60
N ALA A 251 -30.78 15.05 1.52
CA ALA A 251 -32.19 15.38 1.21
C ALA A 251 -33.02 14.13 0.86
N VAL A 252 -32.39 13.08 0.26
CA VAL A 252 -33.02 11.78 -0.02
C VAL A 252 -32.94 10.85 1.20
N LYS A 253 -31.81 10.87 1.91
CA LYS A 253 -31.53 9.98 3.05
C LYS A 253 -30.92 10.77 4.19
N PRO A 254 -31.74 11.36 5.09
CA PRO A 254 -31.25 12.23 6.18
C PRO A 254 -30.23 11.58 7.11
N THR A 255 -30.27 10.24 7.27
CA THR A 255 -29.35 9.46 8.10
C THR A 255 -28.02 9.11 7.41
N LEU A 256 -27.80 9.60 6.17
CA LEU A 256 -26.62 9.28 5.38
C LEU A 256 -25.37 9.85 6.04
N THR A 257 -24.46 8.96 6.47
CA THR A 257 -23.18 9.32 7.09
C THR A 257 -22.04 9.43 6.07
N HIS A 258 -22.10 8.63 5.01
CA HIS A 258 -21.10 8.57 3.92
C HIS A 258 -21.76 8.07 2.63
N LEU A 259 -21.16 8.39 1.46
CA LEU A 259 -21.73 8.06 0.14
C LEU A 259 -21.88 6.56 -0.10
N ALA A 260 -20.96 5.75 0.42
CA ALA A 260 -21.01 4.29 0.27
C ALA A 260 -22.19 3.61 1.00
N ALA A 261 -22.93 4.34 1.82
CA ALA A 261 -24.19 3.87 2.42
C ALA A 261 -25.42 4.04 1.51
N LEU A 262 -25.23 4.64 0.33
CA LEU A 262 -26.23 4.62 -0.74
C LEU A 262 -26.20 3.27 -1.46
N THR A 263 -27.36 2.88 -1.98
CA THR A 263 -27.54 1.63 -2.74
C THR A 263 -27.88 1.91 -4.20
N PRO A 264 -27.62 0.99 -5.15
CA PRO A 264 -27.97 1.20 -6.55
C PRO A 264 -29.43 1.61 -6.82
N PRO A 265 -30.46 1.07 -6.13
CA PRO A 265 -31.85 1.52 -6.28
C PRO A 265 -32.10 2.99 -5.89
N GLU A 266 -31.25 3.61 -5.08
CA GLU A 266 -31.38 5.02 -4.67
C GLU A 266 -30.80 6.00 -5.72
N LEU A 267 -29.99 5.52 -6.68
CA LEU A 267 -29.33 6.35 -7.70
C LEU A 267 -30.31 7.22 -8.54
N PRO A 268 -31.47 6.75 -8.99
CA PRO A 268 -32.41 7.61 -9.73
C PRO A 268 -32.90 8.84 -8.95
N ALA A 269 -33.18 8.66 -7.64
CA ALA A 269 -33.58 9.78 -6.78
C ALA A 269 -32.44 10.76 -6.54
N VAL A 270 -31.22 10.25 -6.35
CA VAL A 270 -29.99 11.05 -6.20
C VAL A 270 -29.68 11.80 -7.51
N ARG A 271 -29.88 11.16 -8.67
CA ARG A 271 -29.66 11.79 -9.99
C ARG A 271 -30.52 13.04 -10.19
N ALA A 272 -31.73 13.05 -9.66
CA ALA A 272 -32.65 14.19 -9.76
C ALA A 272 -32.16 15.43 -8.97
N LEU A 273 -31.27 15.24 -8.01
CA LEU A 273 -30.76 16.31 -7.13
C LEU A 273 -29.35 16.80 -7.49
N LEU A 274 -28.56 15.94 -8.15
CA LEU A 274 -27.15 16.21 -8.41
C LEU A 274 -26.91 16.56 -9.88
N GLU A 275 -26.22 17.67 -10.09
CA GLU A 275 -25.65 18.03 -11.38
C GLU A 275 -24.30 17.32 -11.59
N GLU A 276 -23.82 17.32 -12.86
CA GLU A 276 -22.46 16.87 -13.17
C GLU A 276 -21.42 17.88 -12.66
N PRO A 277 -20.26 17.47 -12.17
CA PRO A 277 -19.79 16.08 -12.12
C PRO A 277 -20.20 15.30 -10.87
N LEU A 278 -20.93 15.86 -9.93
CA LEU A 278 -21.21 15.27 -8.61
C LEU A 278 -21.94 13.93 -8.72
N PHE A 279 -22.92 13.84 -9.64
CA PHE A 279 -23.65 12.58 -9.83
C PHE A 279 -22.72 11.45 -10.29
N ARG A 280 -21.77 11.71 -11.20
CA ARG A 280 -20.78 10.71 -11.64
C ARG A 280 -19.93 10.20 -10.47
N ARG A 281 -19.52 11.10 -9.55
CA ARG A 281 -18.76 10.68 -8.34
C ARG A 281 -19.58 9.74 -7.47
N VAL A 282 -20.86 10.09 -7.21
CA VAL A 282 -21.79 9.22 -6.45
C VAL A 282 -22.02 7.90 -7.17
N ARG A 283 -22.24 7.90 -8.49
CA ARG A 283 -22.40 6.67 -9.27
C ARG A 283 -21.19 5.75 -9.16
N HIS A 284 -19.98 6.32 -9.28
CA HIS A 284 -18.75 5.55 -9.05
C HIS A 284 -18.78 4.89 -7.66
N VAL A 285 -18.92 5.69 -6.60
CA VAL A 285 -18.88 5.17 -5.22
C VAL A 285 -19.89 4.06 -5.01
N VAL A 286 -21.15 4.26 -5.38
CA VAL A 286 -22.24 3.29 -5.16
C VAL A 286 -22.00 1.99 -5.94
N THR A 287 -21.59 2.09 -7.20
CA THR A 287 -21.35 0.91 -8.04
C THR A 287 -20.03 0.22 -7.68
N GLU A 288 -19.01 0.96 -7.25
CA GLU A 288 -17.74 0.39 -6.81
C GLU A 288 -17.89 -0.41 -5.51
N VAL A 289 -18.74 0.02 -4.57
CA VAL A 289 -19.09 -0.77 -3.37
C VAL A 289 -19.59 -2.16 -3.76
N ALA A 290 -20.52 -2.23 -4.73
CA ALA A 290 -21.06 -3.50 -5.19
C ALA A 290 -19.97 -4.37 -5.87
N ARG A 291 -19.15 -3.76 -6.74
CA ARG A 291 -18.03 -4.44 -7.41
C ARG A 291 -17.01 -4.97 -6.42
N THR A 292 -16.63 -4.18 -5.41
CA THR A 292 -15.64 -4.59 -4.40
C THR A 292 -16.11 -5.79 -3.59
N ARG A 293 -17.38 -5.83 -3.20
CA ARG A 293 -17.97 -6.99 -2.52
C ARG A 293 -17.99 -8.23 -3.41
N ALA A 294 -18.46 -8.09 -4.65
CA ALA A 294 -18.44 -9.18 -5.62
C ALA A 294 -17.02 -9.67 -5.93
N ALA A 295 -16.04 -8.78 -5.93
CA ALA A 295 -14.62 -9.13 -6.12
C ALA A 295 -14.06 -9.96 -4.95
N ALA A 296 -14.41 -9.60 -3.71
CA ALA A 296 -14.02 -10.38 -2.54
C ALA A 296 -14.68 -11.79 -2.56
N GLU A 297 -15.96 -11.89 -2.95
CA GLU A 297 -16.66 -13.16 -3.14
C GLU A 297 -16.04 -14.01 -4.26
N ALA A 298 -15.70 -13.41 -5.40
CA ALA A 298 -15.01 -14.09 -6.50
C ALA A 298 -13.63 -14.62 -6.05
N LEU A 299 -12.89 -13.82 -5.28
CA LEU A 299 -11.59 -14.25 -4.75
C LEU A 299 -11.74 -15.39 -3.74
N ASP A 300 -12.71 -15.33 -2.82
CA ASP A 300 -13.02 -16.43 -1.88
C ASP A 300 -13.40 -17.73 -2.61
N ALA A 301 -14.08 -17.62 -3.76
CA ALA A 301 -14.42 -18.76 -4.61
C ALA A 301 -13.27 -19.23 -5.52
N GLY A 302 -12.14 -18.51 -5.57
CA GLY A 302 -11.04 -18.79 -6.49
C GLY A 302 -11.35 -18.47 -7.95
N ASP A 303 -12.41 -17.69 -8.22
CA ASP A 303 -12.84 -17.30 -9.58
C ASP A 303 -12.06 -16.06 -10.06
N LEU A 304 -10.80 -16.28 -10.46
CA LEU A 304 -9.91 -15.22 -10.94
C LEU A 304 -10.40 -14.56 -12.24
N PRO A 305 -11.01 -15.27 -13.23
CA PRO A 305 -11.63 -14.64 -14.39
C PRO A 305 -12.75 -13.66 -14.00
N ARG A 306 -13.62 -14.01 -13.06
CA ARG A 306 -14.65 -13.10 -12.56
C ARG A 306 -14.07 -11.90 -11.86
N LEU A 307 -13.07 -12.11 -10.98
CA LEU A 307 -12.32 -11.02 -10.37
C LEU A 307 -11.74 -10.09 -11.43
N GLY A 308 -11.08 -10.62 -12.46
CA GLY A 308 -10.52 -9.84 -13.56
C GLY A 308 -11.56 -8.98 -14.28
N SER A 309 -12.76 -9.54 -14.56
CA SER A 309 -13.87 -8.78 -15.16
C SER A 309 -14.31 -7.61 -14.28
N LEU A 310 -14.38 -7.80 -12.95
CA LEU A 310 -14.73 -6.74 -12.01
C LEU A 310 -13.65 -5.64 -11.94
N LEU A 311 -12.37 -6.01 -12.08
CA LEU A 311 -11.29 -5.02 -12.20
C LEU A 311 -11.48 -4.12 -13.42
N LEU A 312 -11.83 -4.68 -14.57
CA LEU A 312 -12.11 -3.93 -15.81
C LEU A 312 -13.33 -3.02 -15.68
N GLU A 313 -14.42 -3.52 -15.11
CA GLU A 313 -15.62 -2.71 -14.83
C GLU A 313 -15.27 -1.51 -13.92
N GLY A 314 -14.46 -1.74 -12.88
CA GLY A 314 -13.98 -0.71 -11.96
C GLY A 314 -13.08 0.31 -12.67
N HIS A 315 -12.14 -0.14 -13.52
CA HIS A 315 -11.31 0.77 -14.32
C HIS A 315 -12.14 1.65 -15.25
N ALA A 316 -13.12 1.08 -15.93
CA ALA A 316 -14.03 1.84 -16.76
C ALA A 316 -14.83 2.90 -15.97
N SER A 317 -15.15 2.64 -14.70
CA SER A 317 -15.79 3.63 -13.82
C SER A 317 -14.79 4.71 -13.35
N LEU A 318 -13.52 4.34 -13.05
CA LEU A 318 -12.46 5.32 -12.76
C LEU A 318 -12.23 6.28 -13.94
N LEU A 319 -12.26 5.75 -15.17
CA LEU A 319 -12.12 6.56 -16.39
C LEU A 319 -13.31 7.50 -16.59
N ARG A 320 -14.55 6.97 -16.56
CA ARG A 320 -15.74 7.70 -17.01
C ARG A 320 -16.44 8.49 -15.92
N ASP A 321 -16.47 7.92 -14.70
CA ASP A 321 -17.26 8.49 -13.60
C ASP A 321 -16.38 9.28 -12.62
N TYR A 322 -15.16 8.80 -12.37
CA TYR A 322 -14.27 9.43 -11.41
C TYR A 322 -13.22 10.33 -12.04
N GLU A 323 -12.88 10.07 -13.32
CA GLU A 323 -11.91 10.84 -14.11
C GLU A 323 -10.54 10.91 -13.41
N SER A 324 -10.08 9.76 -12.93
CA SER A 324 -8.81 9.62 -12.20
C SER A 324 -7.76 8.82 -12.96
N THR A 325 -8.03 8.40 -14.20
CA THR A 325 -7.07 7.69 -15.03
C THR A 325 -6.15 8.63 -15.81
N VAL A 326 -5.14 8.04 -16.45
CA VAL A 326 -4.26 8.69 -17.44
C VAL A 326 -4.11 7.78 -18.65
N GLY A 327 -3.76 8.35 -19.79
CA GLY A 327 -3.68 7.61 -21.06
C GLY A 327 -2.78 6.39 -21.00
N GLU A 328 -1.67 6.43 -20.26
CA GLU A 328 -0.78 5.30 -20.05
C GLU A 328 -1.47 4.16 -19.27
N ALA A 329 -2.25 4.50 -18.25
CA ALA A 329 -2.99 3.49 -17.47
C ALA A 329 -4.07 2.82 -18.33
N ASP A 330 -4.83 3.61 -19.10
CA ASP A 330 -5.86 3.10 -20.01
C ASP A 330 -5.23 2.19 -21.07
N PHE A 331 -4.11 2.60 -21.65
CA PHE A 331 -3.35 1.79 -22.60
C PHE A 331 -2.89 0.46 -21.98
N LEU A 332 -2.34 0.48 -20.75
CA LEU A 332 -1.85 -0.72 -20.08
C LEU A 332 -2.99 -1.72 -19.79
N VAL A 333 -4.15 -1.22 -19.40
CA VAL A 333 -5.35 -2.06 -19.18
C VAL A 333 -5.82 -2.70 -20.48
N ASP A 334 -5.93 -1.93 -21.56
CA ASP A 334 -6.32 -2.44 -22.87
C ASP A 334 -5.31 -3.45 -23.42
N ALA A 335 -4.00 -3.19 -23.26
CA ALA A 335 -2.95 -4.10 -23.70
C ALA A 335 -2.97 -5.40 -22.88
N ALA A 336 -3.22 -5.34 -21.57
CA ALA A 336 -3.33 -6.51 -20.72
C ALA A 336 -4.44 -7.45 -21.22
N VAL A 337 -5.62 -6.91 -21.49
CA VAL A 337 -6.76 -7.68 -22.03
C VAL A 337 -6.45 -8.27 -23.40
N ARG A 338 -5.93 -7.47 -24.33
CA ARG A 338 -5.56 -7.92 -25.68
C ARG A 338 -4.56 -9.08 -25.66
N HIS A 339 -3.66 -9.12 -24.69
CA HIS A 339 -2.66 -10.17 -24.55
C HIS A 339 -3.09 -11.34 -23.67
N GLY A 340 -4.33 -11.34 -23.14
CA GLY A 340 -4.96 -12.49 -22.47
C GLY A 340 -4.87 -12.49 -20.95
N ALA A 341 -4.69 -11.33 -20.31
CA ALA A 341 -4.90 -11.18 -18.87
C ALA A 341 -6.39 -11.40 -18.50
N TYR A 342 -6.68 -11.87 -17.30
CA TYR A 342 -8.03 -11.93 -16.77
C TYR A 342 -8.63 -10.53 -16.62
N GLY A 343 -7.81 -9.56 -16.20
CA GLY A 343 -8.16 -8.16 -16.08
C GLY A 343 -7.02 -7.34 -15.51
N ALA A 344 -7.19 -6.04 -15.63
CA ALA A 344 -6.25 -5.06 -15.09
C ALA A 344 -7.00 -3.78 -14.72
N ARG A 345 -6.42 -2.96 -13.83
CA ARG A 345 -6.96 -1.64 -13.49
C ARG A 345 -5.91 -0.74 -12.86
N LEU A 346 -6.14 0.55 -12.93
CA LEU A 346 -5.41 1.54 -12.14
C LEU A 346 -5.54 1.22 -10.64
N THR A 347 -4.46 1.38 -9.88
CA THR A 347 -4.42 1.21 -8.42
C THR A 347 -3.95 2.47 -7.72
N GLY A 348 -4.51 2.75 -6.55
CA GLY A 348 -4.22 3.95 -5.77
C GLY A 348 -5.05 5.16 -6.19
N ALA A 349 -4.58 6.37 -5.85
CA ALA A 349 -5.33 7.61 -6.05
C ALA A 349 -5.62 7.95 -7.53
N GLY A 350 -4.83 7.45 -8.46
CA GLY A 350 -4.96 7.79 -9.89
C GLY A 350 -4.03 8.92 -10.35
N TRP A 351 -4.33 9.50 -11.50
CA TRP A 351 -3.54 10.54 -12.19
C TRP A 351 -2.08 10.17 -12.42
N GLY A 352 -1.81 8.89 -12.63
CA GLY A 352 -0.50 8.27 -12.80
C GLY A 352 -0.33 7.03 -11.91
N GLY A 353 0.91 6.71 -11.53
CA GLY A 353 1.22 5.62 -10.62
C GLY A 353 1.30 4.25 -11.30
N ALA A 354 0.44 3.31 -10.94
CA ALA A 354 0.54 1.95 -11.42
C ALA A 354 -0.81 1.33 -11.80
N VAL A 355 -0.75 0.29 -12.61
CA VAL A 355 -1.84 -0.63 -12.95
C VAL A 355 -1.55 -1.98 -12.31
N VAL A 356 -2.55 -2.59 -11.69
CA VAL A 356 -2.51 -3.99 -11.27
C VAL A 356 -3.10 -4.86 -12.36
N MET A 357 -2.47 -6.01 -12.62
CA MET A 357 -2.91 -7.00 -13.61
C MET A 357 -2.99 -8.38 -12.97
N LEU A 358 -4.06 -9.10 -13.29
CA LEU A 358 -4.26 -10.50 -12.96
C LEU A 358 -4.25 -11.35 -14.23
N ALA A 359 -3.49 -12.43 -14.22
CA ALA A 359 -3.42 -13.38 -15.32
C ALA A 359 -3.13 -14.79 -14.80
N ALA A 360 -3.34 -15.80 -15.63
CA ALA A 360 -2.89 -17.15 -15.32
C ALA A 360 -1.36 -17.15 -15.08
N PRO A 361 -0.85 -17.72 -13.97
CA PRO A 361 0.57 -17.65 -13.63
C PRO A 361 1.50 -18.11 -14.75
N ALA A 362 1.12 -19.16 -15.48
CA ALA A 362 1.91 -19.67 -16.61
C ALA A 362 2.00 -18.70 -17.79
N ASN A 363 1.01 -17.84 -17.99
CA ASN A 363 0.92 -16.93 -19.13
C ASN A 363 1.42 -15.51 -18.80
N ALA A 364 1.37 -15.11 -17.54
CA ALA A 364 1.63 -13.75 -17.10
C ALA A 364 2.98 -13.19 -17.58
N PRO A 365 4.11 -13.90 -17.51
CA PRO A 365 5.40 -13.39 -18.02
C PRO A 365 5.37 -13.05 -19.51
N SER A 366 4.75 -13.91 -20.34
CA SER A 366 4.64 -13.68 -21.77
C SER A 366 3.69 -12.50 -22.09
N ILE A 367 2.61 -12.35 -21.33
CA ILE A 367 1.69 -11.22 -21.45
C ILE A 367 2.46 -9.91 -21.16
N VAL A 368 3.21 -9.86 -20.06
CA VAL A 368 3.99 -8.68 -19.67
C VAL A 368 5.04 -8.31 -20.71
N GLN A 369 5.77 -9.29 -21.27
CA GLN A 369 6.73 -9.01 -22.35
C GLN A 369 6.10 -8.36 -23.57
N LYS A 370 4.89 -8.78 -23.96
CA LYS A 370 4.16 -8.18 -25.08
C LYS A 370 3.68 -6.77 -24.74
N ILE A 371 3.19 -6.55 -23.50
CA ILE A 371 2.80 -5.22 -23.03
C ILE A 371 4.01 -4.28 -23.04
N GLN A 372 5.18 -4.74 -22.55
CA GLN A 372 6.42 -3.97 -22.55
C GLN A 372 6.86 -3.56 -23.95
N ALA A 373 6.76 -4.48 -24.93
CA ALA A 373 7.07 -4.18 -26.33
C ALA A 373 6.10 -3.16 -26.94
N ASP A 374 4.80 -3.30 -26.69
CA ASP A 374 3.78 -2.37 -27.15
C ASP A 374 3.95 -0.98 -26.52
N PHE A 375 4.23 -0.94 -25.20
CA PHE A 375 4.43 0.31 -24.46
C PHE A 375 5.67 1.07 -24.96
N LEU A 376 6.80 0.36 -25.14
CA LEU A 376 8.02 0.96 -25.69
C LEU A 376 7.76 1.56 -27.08
N ARG A 377 7.03 0.85 -27.93
CA ARG A 377 6.71 1.32 -29.29
C ARG A 377 5.85 2.58 -29.31
N ILE A 378 4.95 2.75 -28.32
CA ILE A 378 3.97 3.87 -28.31
C ILE A 378 4.49 5.06 -27.52
N TYR A 379 5.16 4.83 -26.38
CA TYR A 379 5.60 5.89 -25.47
C TYR A 379 7.10 6.19 -25.54
N ASP A 380 7.86 5.47 -26.39
CA ASP A 380 9.32 5.63 -26.58
C ASP A 380 10.11 5.58 -25.26
N ARG A 381 9.63 4.77 -24.30
CA ARG A 381 10.26 4.54 -23.01
C ARG A 381 9.94 3.13 -22.47
N PRO A 382 10.85 2.51 -21.72
CA PRO A 382 10.61 1.18 -21.16
C PRO A 382 9.49 1.20 -20.10
N LEU A 383 8.73 0.11 -20.05
CA LEU A 383 7.75 -0.15 -19.00
C LEU A 383 8.42 -0.92 -17.85
N THR A 384 8.38 -0.36 -16.65
CA THR A 384 8.70 -1.09 -15.42
C THR A 384 7.51 -1.98 -15.04
N ALA A 385 7.73 -3.29 -14.99
CA ALA A 385 6.71 -4.26 -14.63
C ALA A 385 7.33 -5.37 -13.78
N TRP A 386 6.64 -5.76 -12.71
CA TRP A 386 7.12 -6.77 -11.78
C TRP A 386 5.96 -7.48 -11.08
N PRO A 387 6.13 -8.79 -10.74
CA PRO A 387 5.16 -9.52 -9.95
C PRO A 387 5.33 -9.22 -8.47
N THR A 388 4.25 -9.33 -7.70
CA THR A 388 4.28 -9.35 -6.24
C THR A 388 3.39 -10.49 -5.72
N LEU A 389 3.85 -11.14 -4.67
CA LEU A 389 3.01 -12.01 -3.85
C LEU A 389 2.43 -11.18 -2.71
N ALA A 390 1.27 -11.60 -2.20
CA ALA A 390 0.70 -11.00 -1.01
C ALA A 390 1.64 -11.19 0.18
N GLY A 391 2.29 -10.11 0.59
CA GLY A 391 3.28 -10.08 1.66
C GLY A 391 2.65 -10.01 3.06
N PRO A 392 3.46 -10.20 4.12
CA PRO A 392 3.03 -10.02 5.50
C PRO A 392 2.96 -8.55 5.91
N GLY A 393 2.20 -8.25 6.97
CA GLY A 393 2.16 -6.95 7.62
C GLY A 393 3.47 -6.52 8.27
N VAL A 394 3.39 -5.57 9.17
CA VAL A 394 4.53 -5.06 9.94
C VAL A 394 5.30 -6.17 10.65
N ARG A 395 6.64 -6.06 10.66
CA ARG A 395 7.55 -6.97 11.36
C ARG A 395 8.58 -6.16 12.14
N THR A 396 8.98 -6.67 13.30
CA THR A 396 10.07 -6.13 14.13
C THR A 396 11.21 -7.15 14.20
N GLU A 397 12.44 -6.66 14.20
CA GLU A 397 13.65 -7.48 14.25
C GLU A 397 14.62 -6.84 15.26
N HIS A 398 15.22 -7.66 16.14
CA HIS A 398 16.20 -7.23 17.13
C HIS A 398 17.62 -7.54 16.68
N SER A 399 18.61 -6.86 17.28
CA SER A 399 20.02 -6.90 16.88
C SER A 399 20.68 -8.28 16.92
N ASP A 400 20.18 -9.20 17.73
CA ASP A 400 20.64 -10.59 17.83
C ASP A 400 20.30 -11.46 16.62
N GLY A 401 19.42 -11.01 15.74
CA GLY A 401 19.05 -11.64 14.48
C GLY A 401 19.83 -11.14 13.24
N TRP A 402 20.72 -10.15 13.38
CA TRP A 402 21.38 -9.55 12.20
C TRP A 402 22.66 -10.25 11.81
N ILE A 403 22.74 -10.70 10.54
CA ILE A 403 23.97 -11.23 9.95
C ILE A 403 24.83 -10.03 9.56
N PRO A 404 26.11 -9.92 10.02
CA PRO A 404 27.01 -8.85 9.58
C PRO A 404 27.18 -8.87 8.06
N SER A 405 27.09 -7.70 7.41
CA SER A 405 27.42 -7.53 6.01
C SER A 405 28.90 -7.86 5.79
N GLY A 406 29.19 -8.93 5.04
CA GLY A 406 30.56 -9.35 4.70
C GLY A 406 30.96 -10.76 5.14
N LEU A 407 30.12 -11.51 5.84
CA LEU A 407 30.32 -12.93 6.05
C LEU A 407 29.60 -13.73 4.96
N GLU A 408 30.31 -14.06 3.88
CA GLU A 408 29.97 -15.24 3.07
C GLU A 408 30.07 -16.45 4.00
N LEU A 409 28.96 -17.11 4.25
CA LEU A 409 28.97 -18.37 4.97
C LEU A 409 29.59 -19.42 4.07
N PRO A 410 30.78 -19.97 4.42
CA PRO A 410 31.29 -21.15 3.75
C PRO A 410 30.38 -22.33 4.16
N GLY A 411 29.65 -22.83 3.18
CA GLY A 411 28.93 -24.10 3.18
C GLY A 411 28.42 -24.65 4.50
N GLY A 412 27.12 -24.52 4.77
CA GLY A 412 26.43 -25.57 5.45
C GLY A 412 26.09 -25.41 6.94
N ARG A 413 24.85 -25.69 7.21
CA ARG A 413 24.20 -26.16 8.43
C ARG A 413 24.07 -25.18 9.61
N ARG A 414 22.85 -24.69 9.78
CA ARG A 414 22.38 -24.09 11.03
C ARG A 414 22.53 -25.09 12.18
N PRO A 415 23.03 -24.69 13.37
CA PRO A 415 22.89 -25.50 14.55
C PRO A 415 21.40 -25.54 14.96
N VAL A 416 20.88 -26.73 15.15
CA VAL A 416 19.59 -27.00 15.76
C VAL A 416 19.73 -26.60 17.24
N PRO A 417 18.80 -25.84 17.87
CA PRO A 417 18.83 -25.65 19.30
C PRO A 417 18.62 -27.01 19.99
N GLY A 418 19.59 -27.41 20.74
CA GLY A 418 19.58 -28.68 21.48
C GLY A 418 18.77 -28.54 22.75
N THR A 419 18.01 -29.59 22.99
CA THR A 419 17.44 -30.20 24.25
C THR A 419 17.42 -29.36 25.50
#